data_3c7b58a239a2b1fe742e5981c94bc2dd
#
_entry.id   3c7b58a239a2b1fe742e5981c94bc2dd
#
_cell.length_a   1.000
_cell.length_b   1.000
_cell.length_c   1.000
_cell.angle_alpha   90.00
_cell.angle_beta   90.00
_cell.angle_gamma   90.00
#
_symmetry.space_group_name_H-M   'P 1'
#
loop_
_entity.id
_entity.type
_entity.pdbx_description
1 polymer ?
#
loop_
_entity_poly.entity_id
_entity_poly.type
_entity_poly.pdbx_seq_one_letter_code
_entity_poly.pdbx_strand_id
1 'polypeptide(L)'
;LMDQLLYFAALRDVPRVEAKRRIRYWAQRLEVEEYLYPSAPAQAGRRGLLGGSAQREKPKRPDQLSKGNQQKIQLMAALLSDPELLILDEPLSGLDPINTDLFKGIIREEIEAGKYLIMSSHQMATVEEFCTDLTILDRSRTVLQGHLNDIKKGYGRVHLQLKTEEDAGPYIAESGAQIVTRKEFEYQLKVTGQEQANDLLARLTRAGVTVVLFNLREPSLHEIFVETVGGESDA
;
A
#
# COMPACT_ATOMS: atom_id res chain seq x y z
N LEU A 1 -4.17 4.47 -26.90
CA LEU A 1 -3.70 4.99 -25.60
C LEU A 1 -3.45 6.50 -25.67
N MET A 2 -2.59 6.99 -26.55
CA MET A 2 -2.27 8.43 -26.68
C MET A 2 -3.52 9.30 -26.88
N ASP A 3 -4.39 8.93 -27.82
CA ASP A 3 -5.63 9.70 -28.10
C ASP A 3 -6.59 9.67 -26.90
N GLN A 4 -6.62 8.59 -26.17
CA GLN A 4 -7.42 8.42 -24.97
C GLN A 4 -6.93 9.34 -23.82
N LEU A 5 -5.62 9.39 -23.60
CA LEU A 5 -5.02 10.29 -22.60
C LEU A 5 -5.22 11.77 -22.98
N LEU A 6 -5.07 12.10 -24.26
CA LEU A 6 -5.36 13.45 -24.76
C LEU A 6 -6.85 13.82 -24.62
N TYR A 7 -7.74 12.85 -24.80
CA TYR A 7 -9.16 13.04 -24.57
C TYR A 7 -9.48 13.32 -23.10
N PHE A 8 -8.93 12.50 -22.17
CA PHE A 8 -9.11 12.73 -20.73
C PHE A 8 -8.54 14.09 -20.27
N ALA A 9 -7.38 14.48 -20.82
CA ALA A 9 -6.82 15.81 -20.56
C ALA A 9 -7.75 16.94 -21.05
N ALA A 10 -8.32 16.78 -22.26
CA ALA A 10 -9.23 17.76 -22.83
C ALA A 10 -10.53 17.89 -22.04
N LEU A 11 -11.07 16.81 -21.45
CA LEU A 11 -12.23 16.85 -20.56
C LEU A 11 -12.00 17.66 -19.28
N ARG A 12 -10.77 17.96 -18.95
CA ARG A 12 -10.33 18.75 -17.79
C ARG A 12 -9.67 20.05 -18.22
N ASP A 13 -9.98 20.54 -19.42
CA ASP A 13 -9.51 21.82 -19.99
C ASP A 13 -7.97 21.95 -20.05
N VAL A 14 -7.22 20.82 -20.07
CA VAL A 14 -5.77 20.85 -20.23
C VAL A 14 -5.42 21.07 -21.70
N PRO A 15 -4.70 22.16 -22.06
CA PRO A 15 -4.32 22.44 -23.42
C PRO A 15 -3.50 21.28 -24.04
N ARG A 16 -3.74 20.98 -25.32
CA ARG A 16 -3.11 19.81 -25.98
C ARG A 16 -1.59 19.79 -25.91
N VAL A 17 -0.94 20.95 -25.95
CA VAL A 17 0.52 21.05 -25.84
C VAL A 17 0.97 20.65 -24.44
N GLU A 18 0.30 21.17 -23.42
CA GLU A 18 0.57 20.86 -22.03
C GLU A 18 0.26 19.37 -21.71
N ALA A 19 -0.87 18.86 -22.21
CA ALA A 19 -1.22 17.44 -22.07
C ALA A 19 -0.12 16.53 -22.62
N LYS A 20 0.42 16.83 -23.80
CA LYS A 20 1.55 16.06 -24.37
C LYS A 20 2.82 16.12 -23.50
N ARG A 21 3.11 17.27 -22.90
CA ARG A 21 4.24 17.46 -21.99
C ARG A 21 4.07 16.59 -20.74
N ARG A 22 2.88 16.65 -20.11
CA ARG A 22 2.55 15.87 -18.93
C ARG A 22 2.50 14.37 -19.20
N ILE A 23 1.93 13.95 -20.34
CA ILE A 23 1.94 12.54 -20.77
C ILE A 23 3.38 12.03 -20.89
N ARG A 24 4.29 12.80 -21.49
CA ARG A 24 5.69 12.38 -21.60
C ARG A 24 6.35 12.24 -20.24
N TYR A 25 6.16 13.21 -19.35
CA TYR A 25 6.68 13.17 -17.99
C TYR A 25 6.20 11.93 -17.20
N TRP A 26 4.89 11.69 -17.21
CA TRP A 26 4.32 10.55 -16.49
C TRP A 26 4.65 9.21 -17.16
N ALA A 27 4.77 9.18 -18.50
CA ALA A 27 5.17 7.96 -19.22
C ALA A 27 6.57 7.49 -18.79
N GLN A 28 7.52 8.41 -18.65
CA GLN A 28 8.86 8.12 -18.13
C GLN A 28 8.81 7.64 -16.70
N ARG A 29 8.10 8.36 -15.82
CA ARG A 29 8.02 8.01 -14.41
C ARG A 29 7.33 6.67 -14.14
N LEU A 30 6.32 6.34 -14.94
CA LEU A 30 5.56 5.10 -14.81
C LEU A 30 6.13 3.96 -15.66
N GLU A 31 7.23 4.21 -16.39
CA GLU A 31 7.90 3.21 -17.25
C GLU A 31 6.95 2.59 -18.28
N VAL A 32 6.16 3.42 -18.97
CA VAL A 32 5.17 3.01 -19.98
C VAL A 32 5.39 3.70 -21.34
N GLU A 33 6.56 4.29 -21.55
CA GLU A 33 6.89 5.03 -22.77
C GLU A 33 6.73 4.18 -24.04
N GLU A 34 7.13 2.91 -23.98
CA GLU A 34 7.06 1.98 -25.11
C GLU A 34 5.64 1.81 -25.66
N TYR A 35 4.62 1.95 -24.81
CA TYR A 35 3.21 1.82 -25.20
C TYR A 35 2.63 3.09 -25.83
N LEU A 36 3.24 4.23 -25.54
CA LEU A 36 2.77 5.55 -26.00
C LEU A 36 3.61 6.07 -27.18
N TYR A 37 4.88 5.74 -27.18
CA TYR A 37 5.85 6.15 -28.20
C TYR A 37 6.54 4.93 -28.80
N PRO A 38 5.82 4.09 -29.58
CA PRO A 38 6.45 2.94 -30.22
C PRO A 38 7.65 3.42 -31.04
N SER A 39 8.84 2.96 -30.68
CA SER A 39 10.07 3.30 -31.36
C SER A 39 9.93 2.97 -32.84
N ALA A 40 10.40 3.86 -33.74
CA ALA A 40 10.65 3.48 -35.09
C ALA A 40 11.64 2.28 -35.05
N PRO A 41 11.49 1.25 -35.90
CA PRO A 41 12.35 0.08 -35.86
C PRO A 41 13.81 0.56 -35.85
N ALA A 42 14.55 0.15 -34.82
CA ALA A 42 15.95 0.44 -34.67
C ALA A 42 16.61 0.17 -36.03
N GLN A 43 17.37 1.14 -36.57
CA GLN A 43 18.06 1.01 -37.84
C GLN A 43 18.80 -0.32 -37.83
N ALA A 44 18.21 -1.33 -38.47
CA ALA A 44 18.87 -2.58 -38.74
C ALA A 44 20.10 -2.21 -39.58
N GLY A 45 21.26 -2.37 -38.94
CA GLY A 45 22.52 -2.10 -39.55
C GLY A 45 22.58 -2.73 -40.95
N ARG A 46 23.12 -1.98 -41.91
CA ARG A 46 23.44 -2.38 -43.26
C ARG A 46 23.77 -3.88 -43.37
N ARG A 47 22.81 -4.70 -43.77
CA ARG A 47 22.98 -5.94 -44.53
C ARG A 47 21.61 -6.60 -44.76
N GLY A 48 21.17 -6.59 -45.98
CA GLY A 48 20.04 -7.39 -46.44
C GLY A 48 19.16 -6.67 -47.45
N LEU A 49 19.62 -6.64 -48.72
CA LEU A 49 18.75 -6.50 -49.86
C LEU A 49 17.83 -7.72 -49.93
N LEU A 50 16.67 -7.66 -49.29
CA LEU A 50 15.47 -8.44 -49.64
C LEU A 50 14.32 -7.83 -48.83
N GLY A 51 13.30 -7.33 -49.54
CA GLY A 51 12.20 -6.54 -49.04
C GLY A 51 11.35 -7.25 -47.99
N GLY A 52 11.68 -7.03 -46.73
CA GLY A 52 10.80 -7.26 -45.61
C GLY A 52 10.24 -5.91 -45.14
N SER A 53 8.96 -5.67 -45.35
CA SER A 53 8.27 -4.51 -44.78
C SER A 53 8.44 -4.56 -43.27
N ALA A 54 9.27 -3.66 -42.72
CA ALA A 54 9.31 -3.45 -41.26
C ALA A 54 7.89 -3.08 -40.83
N GLN A 55 7.14 -4.06 -40.30
CA GLN A 55 5.82 -3.82 -39.73
C GLN A 55 6.02 -2.87 -38.54
N ARG A 56 5.54 -1.64 -38.70
CA ARG A 56 5.33 -0.74 -37.55
C ARG A 56 4.45 -1.49 -36.58
N GLU A 57 4.97 -1.79 -35.39
CA GLU A 57 4.13 -2.35 -34.33
C GLU A 57 2.92 -1.42 -34.15
N LYS A 58 1.74 -2.00 -34.28
CA LYS A 58 0.49 -1.25 -34.05
C LYS A 58 0.47 -0.80 -32.59
N PRO A 59 0.04 0.45 -32.33
CA PRO A 59 -0.12 0.91 -30.94
C PRO A 59 -0.98 -0.08 -30.14
N LYS A 60 -0.46 -0.56 -29.03
CA LYS A 60 -1.22 -1.47 -28.15
C LYS A 60 -2.48 -0.77 -27.64
N ARG A 61 -3.57 -1.54 -27.54
CA ARG A 61 -4.80 -1.07 -26.90
C ARG A 61 -4.70 -1.30 -25.39
N PRO A 62 -5.50 -0.58 -24.55
CA PRO A 62 -5.50 -0.79 -23.10
C PRO A 62 -5.73 -2.24 -22.68
N ASP A 63 -6.63 -2.96 -23.39
CA ASP A 63 -6.98 -4.37 -23.15
C ASP A 63 -5.86 -5.36 -23.45
N GLN A 64 -4.82 -4.93 -24.16
CA GLN A 64 -3.62 -5.72 -24.51
C GLN A 64 -2.47 -5.52 -23.49
N LEU A 65 -2.63 -4.64 -22.54
CA LEU A 65 -1.65 -4.38 -21.48
C LEU A 65 -1.83 -5.37 -20.32
N SER A 66 -0.74 -5.66 -19.60
CA SER A 66 -0.83 -6.32 -18.30
C SER A 66 -1.67 -5.48 -17.33
N LYS A 67 -2.28 -6.12 -16.34
CA LYS A 67 -3.09 -5.44 -15.32
C LYS A 67 -2.32 -4.29 -14.66
N GLY A 68 -1.04 -4.48 -14.32
CA GLY A 68 -0.20 -3.45 -13.75
C GLY A 68 0.03 -2.26 -14.69
N ASN A 69 0.25 -2.52 -16.00
CA ASN A 69 0.40 -1.45 -16.98
C ASN A 69 -0.92 -0.71 -17.25
N GLN A 70 -2.06 -1.41 -17.18
CA GLN A 70 -3.37 -0.75 -17.23
C GLN A 70 -3.53 0.22 -16.06
N GLN A 71 -3.16 -0.18 -14.85
CA GLN A 71 -3.20 0.70 -13.67
C GLN A 71 -2.25 1.88 -13.80
N LYS A 72 -1.04 1.68 -14.34
CA LYS A 72 -0.10 2.78 -14.64
C LYS A 72 -0.74 3.83 -15.57
N ILE A 73 -1.41 3.38 -16.63
CA ILE A 73 -2.11 4.29 -17.56
C ILE A 73 -3.31 4.98 -16.88
N GLN A 74 -4.05 4.29 -16.01
CA GLN A 74 -5.15 4.88 -15.26
C GLN A 74 -4.67 5.95 -14.27
N LEU A 75 -3.60 5.68 -13.51
CA LEU A 75 -2.98 6.66 -12.63
C LEU A 75 -2.48 7.87 -13.43
N MET A 76 -1.80 7.64 -14.56
CA MET A 76 -1.39 8.73 -15.44
C MET A 76 -2.59 9.59 -15.86
N ALA A 77 -3.70 8.97 -16.29
CA ALA A 77 -4.89 9.71 -16.71
C ALA A 77 -5.47 10.57 -15.58
N ALA A 78 -5.45 10.09 -14.34
CA ALA A 78 -5.89 10.83 -13.17
C ALA A 78 -4.99 12.04 -12.87
N LEU A 79 -3.67 11.91 -13.07
CA LEU A 79 -2.67 12.93 -12.77
C LEU A 79 -2.49 13.98 -13.88
N LEU A 80 -3.00 13.73 -15.11
CA LEU A 80 -2.81 14.64 -16.24
C LEU A 80 -3.37 16.04 -16.02
N SER A 81 -4.47 16.18 -15.29
CA SER A 81 -5.10 17.46 -14.99
C SER A 81 -4.45 18.19 -13.83
N ASP A 82 -3.50 17.55 -13.13
CA ASP A 82 -2.89 18.08 -11.91
C ASP A 82 -3.96 18.48 -10.86
N PRO A 83 -4.82 17.53 -10.45
CA PRO A 83 -5.96 17.82 -9.60
C PRO A 83 -5.54 18.13 -8.15
N GLU A 84 -6.33 18.93 -7.44
CA GLU A 84 -6.18 19.14 -5.99
C GLU A 84 -6.67 17.93 -5.18
N LEU A 85 -7.64 17.18 -5.72
CA LEU A 85 -8.20 15.97 -5.10
C LEU A 85 -8.02 14.76 -6.02
N LEU A 86 -7.38 13.72 -5.50
CA LEU A 86 -7.24 12.41 -6.12
C LEU A 86 -8.21 11.42 -5.47
N ILE A 87 -8.98 10.71 -6.28
CA ILE A 87 -9.84 9.60 -5.83
C ILE A 87 -9.32 8.34 -6.51
N LEU A 88 -8.80 7.39 -5.73
CA LEU A 88 -8.18 6.17 -6.20
C LEU A 88 -8.90 4.95 -5.61
N ASP A 89 -9.45 4.11 -6.46
CA ASP A 89 -10.13 2.88 -6.07
C ASP A 89 -9.17 1.70 -6.26
N GLU A 90 -8.78 1.05 -5.15
CA GLU A 90 -7.84 -0.09 -5.10
C GLU A 90 -6.57 0.10 -5.97
N PRO A 91 -5.85 1.23 -5.87
CA PRO A 91 -4.81 1.59 -6.83
C PRO A 91 -3.61 0.64 -6.84
N LEU A 92 -3.38 -0.10 -5.76
CA LEU A 92 -2.25 -1.03 -5.62
C LEU A 92 -2.64 -2.49 -5.86
N SER A 93 -3.92 -2.77 -6.15
CA SER A 93 -4.41 -4.14 -6.33
C SER A 93 -3.82 -4.80 -7.57
N GLY A 94 -3.17 -5.97 -7.38
CA GLY A 94 -2.62 -6.77 -8.48
C GLY A 94 -1.35 -6.20 -9.12
N LEU A 95 -0.69 -5.25 -8.47
CA LEU A 95 0.67 -4.83 -8.80
C LEU A 95 1.68 -5.80 -8.20
N ASP A 96 2.80 -6.00 -8.89
CA ASP A 96 3.98 -6.63 -8.32
C ASP A 96 4.68 -5.67 -7.33
N PRO A 97 5.62 -6.15 -6.49
CA PRO A 97 6.26 -5.31 -5.47
C PRO A 97 6.94 -4.05 -6.04
N ILE A 98 7.62 -4.14 -7.18
CA ILE A 98 8.35 -3.02 -7.79
C ILE A 98 7.36 -1.93 -8.21
N ASN A 99 6.28 -2.33 -8.89
CA ASN A 99 5.25 -1.39 -9.32
C ASN A 99 4.45 -0.83 -8.13
N THR A 100 4.26 -1.63 -7.07
CA THR A 100 3.66 -1.17 -5.82
C THR A 100 4.48 -0.05 -5.19
N ASP A 101 5.79 -0.21 -5.08
CA ASP A 101 6.68 0.81 -4.51
C ASP A 101 6.72 2.08 -5.37
N LEU A 102 6.72 1.93 -6.71
CA LEU A 102 6.61 3.05 -7.64
C LEU A 102 5.32 3.86 -7.40
N PHE A 103 4.16 3.18 -7.31
CA PHE A 103 2.87 3.83 -7.05
C PHE A 103 2.84 4.53 -5.69
N LYS A 104 3.32 3.85 -4.66
CA LYS A 104 3.42 4.42 -3.31
C LYS A 104 4.30 5.68 -3.30
N GLY A 105 5.42 5.65 -4.01
CA GLY A 105 6.28 6.83 -4.18
C GLY A 105 5.55 8.01 -4.80
N ILE A 106 4.84 7.78 -5.91
CA ILE A 106 4.07 8.83 -6.60
C ILE A 106 2.96 9.37 -5.70
N ILE A 107 2.17 8.50 -5.06
CA ILE A 107 1.08 8.90 -4.15
C ILE A 107 1.64 9.77 -3.00
N ARG A 108 2.77 9.38 -2.42
CA ARG A 108 3.41 10.15 -1.34
C ARG A 108 3.85 11.53 -1.80
N GLU A 109 4.46 11.63 -2.98
CA GLU A 109 4.85 12.92 -3.57
C GLU A 109 3.64 13.84 -3.81
N GLU A 110 2.52 13.30 -4.28
CA GLU A 110 1.30 14.10 -4.51
C GLU A 110 0.69 14.60 -3.18
N ILE A 111 0.74 13.79 -2.12
CA ILE A 111 0.33 14.19 -0.76
C ILE A 111 1.27 15.27 -0.22
N GLU A 112 2.58 15.09 -0.35
CA GLU A 112 3.60 16.06 0.07
C GLU A 112 3.49 17.39 -0.69
N ALA A 113 3.02 17.34 -1.94
CA ALA A 113 2.68 18.53 -2.73
C ALA A 113 1.40 19.25 -2.25
N GLY A 114 0.74 18.76 -1.20
CA GLY A 114 -0.44 19.35 -0.57
C GLY A 114 -1.77 18.94 -1.20
N LYS A 115 -1.81 17.86 -1.99
CA LYS A 115 -3.06 17.36 -2.58
C LYS A 115 -3.85 16.50 -1.59
N TYR A 116 -5.16 16.52 -1.74
CA TYR A 116 -6.05 15.64 -1.00
C TYR A 116 -6.16 14.28 -1.70
N LEU A 117 -6.18 13.21 -0.90
CA LEU A 117 -6.33 11.84 -1.38
C LEU A 117 -7.51 11.16 -0.71
N ILE A 118 -8.40 10.59 -1.51
CA ILE A 118 -9.38 9.59 -1.09
C ILE A 118 -8.99 8.27 -1.74
N MET A 119 -8.75 7.24 -0.94
CA MET A 119 -8.31 5.94 -1.45
C MET A 119 -9.12 4.82 -0.81
N SER A 120 -9.63 3.88 -1.63
CA SER A 120 -10.11 2.60 -1.13
C SER A 120 -8.97 1.59 -1.11
N SER A 121 -8.95 0.72 -0.10
CA SER A 121 -8.07 -0.45 -0.07
C SER A 121 -8.59 -1.51 0.89
N HIS A 122 -8.43 -2.78 0.54
CA HIS A 122 -8.61 -3.92 1.43
C HIS A 122 -7.32 -4.29 2.17
N GLN A 123 -6.20 -3.64 1.85
CA GLN A 123 -4.90 -3.86 2.48
C GLN A 123 -4.70 -2.89 3.64
N MET A 124 -4.97 -3.33 4.87
CA MET A 124 -4.90 -2.48 6.06
C MET A 124 -3.54 -1.80 6.26
N ALA A 125 -2.44 -2.48 5.89
CA ALA A 125 -1.10 -1.89 5.94
C ALA A 125 -0.95 -0.67 5.01
N THR A 126 -1.59 -0.70 3.83
CA THR A 126 -1.62 0.44 2.91
C THR A 126 -2.44 1.61 3.49
N VAL A 127 -3.57 1.30 4.12
CA VAL A 127 -4.39 2.32 4.80
C VAL A 127 -3.59 2.98 5.92
N GLU A 128 -2.90 2.20 6.74
CA GLU A 128 -2.03 2.73 7.82
C GLU A 128 -0.89 3.62 7.29
N GLU A 129 -0.39 3.34 6.10
CA GLU A 129 0.73 4.08 5.51
C GLU A 129 0.32 5.47 4.98
N PHE A 130 -0.89 5.60 4.42
CA PHE A 130 -1.28 6.81 3.68
C PHE A 130 -2.40 7.61 4.33
N CYS A 131 -3.27 6.97 5.14
CA CYS A 131 -4.47 7.63 5.63
C CYS A 131 -4.25 8.29 6.98
N THR A 132 -4.74 9.51 7.12
CA THR A 132 -4.90 10.20 8.42
C THR A 132 -6.26 9.90 9.02
N ASP A 133 -7.28 9.90 8.20
CA ASP A 133 -8.66 9.59 8.56
C ASP A 133 -9.14 8.39 7.76
N LEU A 134 -9.93 7.55 8.39
CA LEU A 134 -10.45 6.34 7.75
C LEU A 134 -11.91 6.09 8.09
N THR A 135 -12.55 5.37 7.19
CA THR A 135 -13.88 4.77 7.41
C THR A 135 -13.83 3.32 6.97
N ILE A 136 -14.12 2.40 7.88
CA ILE A 136 -14.22 0.97 7.57
C ILE A 136 -15.69 0.63 7.39
N LEU A 137 -15.98 -0.03 6.26
CA LEU A 137 -17.31 -0.48 5.89
C LEU A 137 -17.37 -2.02 5.95
N ASP A 138 -18.37 -2.56 6.65
CA ASP A 138 -18.76 -3.96 6.55
C ASP A 138 -20.25 -4.03 6.19
N ARG A 139 -20.60 -4.86 5.18
CA ARG A 139 -21.98 -5.05 4.70
C ARG A 139 -22.74 -3.73 4.52
N SER A 140 -22.09 -2.75 3.90
CA SER A 140 -22.64 -1.40 3.65
C SER A 140 -22.93 -0.58 4.91
N ARG A 141 -22.37 -0.95 6.06
CA ARG A 141 -22.46 -0.18 7.29
C ARG A 141 -21.08 0.30 7.73
N THR A 142 -21.02 1.50 8.27
CA THR A 142 -19.80 1.99 8.90
C THR A 142 -19.60 1.28 10.23
N VAL A 143 -18.50 0.52 10.35
CA VAL A 143 -18.14 -0.18 11.59
C VAL A 143 -17.08 0.55 12.40
N LEU A 144 -16.25 1.36 11.72
CA LEU A 144 -15.23 2.18 12.36
C LEU A 144 -15.00 3.45 11.55
N GLN A 145 -14.89 4.61 12.20
CA GLN A 145 -14.60 5.88 11.53
C GLN A 145 -13.85 6.81 12.46
N GLY A 146 -12.88 7.53 11.93
CA GLY A 146 -12.17 8.59 12.64
C GLY A 146 -10.71 8.72 12.24
N HIS A 147 -9.98 9.52 13.01
CA HIS A 147 -8.55 9.73 12.83
C HIS A 147 -7.77 8.48 13.27
N LEU A 148 -6.92 7.94 12.41
CA LEU A 148 -6.22 6.66 12.61
C LEU A 148 -5.47 6.60 13.96
N ASN A 149 -4.70 7.66 14.29
CA ASN A 149 -3.94 7.69 15.52
C ASN A 149 -4.82 7.70 16.77
N ASP A 150 -5.99 8.36 16.72
CA ASP A 150 -6.90 8.42 17.86
C ASP A 150 -7.60 7.08 18.05
N ILE A 151 -7.98 6.42 16.97
CA ILE A 151 -8.49 5.06 17.00
C ILE A 151 -7.47 4.13 17.66
N LYS A 152 -6.22 4.09 17.19
CA LYS A 152 -5.17 3.22 17.74
C LYS A 152 -4.87 3.51 19.23
N LYS A 153 -4.80 4.79 19.59
CA LYS A 153 -4.63 5.20 21.00
C LYS A 153 -5.79 4.76 21.90
N GLY A 154 -7.02 4.76 21.39
CA GLY A 154 -8.19 4.30 22.11
C GLY A 154 -8.09 2.83 22.57
N TYR A 155 -7.43 1.98 21.78
CA TYR A 155 -7.15 0.59 22.15
C TYR A 155 -5.98 0.45 23.14
N GLY A 156 -5.10 1.45 23.23
CA GLY A 156 -3.94 1.44 24.09
C GLY A 156 -2.83 0.48 23.63
N ARG A 157 -1.73 0.43 24.40
CA ARG A 157 -0.60 -0.46 24.14
C ARG A 157 -0.82 -1.79 24.83
N VAL A 158 -1.52 -2.68 24.17
CA VAL A 158 -1.91 -4.00 24.71
C VAL A 158 -1.34 -5.17 23.92
N HIS A 159 -0.65 -4.90 22.82
CA HIS A 159 0.00 -5.92 22.01
C HIS A 159 1.51 -5.92 22.27
N LEU A 160 2.04 -7.05 22.75
CA LEU A 160 3.45 -7.23 23.04
C LEU A 160 4.04 -8.29 22.11
N GLN A 161 5.01 -7.89 21.29
CA GLN A 161 5.83 -8.78 20.52
C GLN A 161 7.11 -9.08 21.30
N LEU A 162 7.30 -10.35 21.66
CA LEU A 162 8.44 -10.84 22.43
C LEU A 162 9.20 -11.89 21.62
N LYS A 163 10.52 -11.74 21.55
CA LYS A 163 11.43 -12.76 21.03
C LYS A 163 12.56 -12.96 22.01
N THR A 164 12.86 -14.23 22.31
CA THR A 164 13.89 -14.64 23.26
C THR A 164 14.81 -15.68 22.62
N GLU A 165 15.93 -15.99 23.24
CA GLU A 165 16.79 -17.10 22.82
C GLU A 165 16.38 -18.43 23.48
N GLU A 166 15.71 -18.35 24.65
CA GLU A 166 15.22 -19.50 25.43
C GLU A 166 13.70 -19.47 25.56
N ASP A 167 13.09 -20.56 26.03
CA ASP A 167 11.65 -20.64 26.23
C ASP A 167 11.17 -19.66 27.33
N ALA A 168 10.42 -18.65 26.93
CA ALA A 168 9.78 -17.68 27.84
C ALA A 168 8.39 -18.12 28.33
N GLY A 169 7.85 -19.25 27.87
CA GLY A 169 6.50 -19.73 28.17
C GLY A 169 6.14 -19.73 29.67
N PRO A 170 6.95 -20.29 30.57
CA PRO A 170 6.69 -20.28 32.00
C PRO A 170 6.51 -18.86 32.58
N TYR A 171 7.38 -17.94 32.21
CA TYR A 171 7.34 -16.54 32.70
C TYR A 171 6.17 -15.77 32.15
N ILE A 172 5.76 -16.04 30.88
CA ILE A 172 4.57 -15.47 30.27
C ILE A 172 3.33 -15.93 31.07
N ALA A 173 3.22 -17.22 31.37
CA ALA A 173 2.12 -17.78 32.15
C ALA A 173 2.04 -17.15 33.57
N GLU A 174 3.17 -16.99 34.24
CA GLU A 174 3.24 -16.34 35.56
C GLU A 174 2.88 -14.86 35.53
N SER A 175 3.13 -14.16 34.43
CA SER A 175 2.78 -12.74 34.28
C SER A 175 1.28 -12.53 34.00
N GLY A 176 0.54 -13.60 33.66
CA GLY A 176 -0.86 -13.54 33.24
C GLY A 176 -1.06 -12.95 31.85
N ALA A 177 0.00 -12.74 31.06
CA ALA A 177 -0.12 -12.31 29.65
C ALA A 177 -0.70 -13.44 28.80
N GLN A 178 -1.60 -13.09 27.90
CA GLN A 178 -2.25 -14.06 27.00
C GLN A 178 -1.42 -14.27 25.75
N ILE A 179 -1.07 -15.53 25.44
CA ILE A 179 -0.42 -15.88 24.18
C ILE A 179 -1.46 -15.90 23.07
N VAL A 180 -1.30 -15.00 22.07
CA VAL A 180 -2.12 -14.96 20.86
C VAL A 180 -1.55 -15.90 19.80
N THR A 181 -0.25 -15.81 19.55
CA THR A 181 0.49 -16.74 18.67
C THR A 181 1.87 -17.04 19.24
N ARG A 182 2.36 -18.24 18.95
CA ARG A 182 3.71 -18.68 19.31
C ARG A 182 4.37 -19.40 18.14
N LYS A 183 5.61 -19.02 17.84
CA LYS A 183 6.45 -19.71 16.87
C LYS A 183 7.86 -19.84 17.45
N GLU A 184 8.24 -21.06 17.86
CA GLU A 184 9.45 -21.31 18.64
C GLU A 184 9.52 -20.39 19.88
N PHE A 185 10.45 -19.43 19.88
CA PHE A 185 10.67 -18.44 20.95
C PHE A 185 10.21 -17.04 20.55
N GLU A 186 9.38 -16.92 19.53
CA GLU A 186 8.68 -15.70 19.16
C GLU A 186 7.22 -15.76 19.62
N TYR A 187 6.79 -14.76 20.37
CA TYR A 187 5.47 -14.68 20.96
C TYR A 187 4.76 -13.38 20.57
N GLN A 188 3.51 -13.50 20.17
CA GLN A 188 2.58 -12.37 20.13
C GLN A 188 1.69 -12.50 21.38
N LEU A 189 1.74 -11.51 22.24
CA LEU A 189 1.04 -11.53 23.51
C LEU A 189 0.02 -10.40 23.57
N LYS A 190 -1.12 -10.66 24.23
CA LYS A 190 -2.04 -9.62 24.68
C LYS A 190 -1.79 -9.38 26.16
N VAL A 191 -1.53 -8.12 26.51
CA VAL A 191 -1.30 -7.65 27.88
C VAL A 191 -2.37 -6.62 28.26
N THR A 192 -2.56 -6.40 29.54
CA THR A 192 -3.51 -5.41 30.06
C THR A 192 -2.98 -3.99 29.98
N GLY A 193 -1.68 -3.82 29.76
CA GLY A 193 -1.01 -2.52 29.64
C GLY A 193 0.47 -2.58 29.96
N GLN A 194 1.05 -1.39 30.10
CA GLN A 194 2.48 -1.19 30.30
C GLN A 194 3.02 -1.86 31.60
N GLU A 195 2.24 -1.85 32.67
CA GLU A 195 2.67 -2.41 33.95
C GLU A 195 2.88 -3.92 33.87
N GLN A 196 1.94 -4.65 33.26
CA GLN A 196 2.07 -6.09 33.05
C GLN A 196 3.24 -6.43 32.10
N ALA A 197 3.41 -5.65 31.04
CA ALA A 197 4.54 -5.82 30.13
C ALA A 197 5.88 -5.61 30.85
N ASN A 198 6.00 -4.58 31.68
CA ASN A 198 7.20 -4.31 32.46
C ASN A 198 7.48 -5.40 33.51
N ASP A 199 6.44 -5.95 34.18
CA ASP A 199 6.59 -7.07 35.10
C ASP A 199 7.13 -8.32 34.38
N LEU A 200 6.59 -8.65 33.20
CA LEU A 200 7.09 -9.73 32.39
C LEU A 200 8.56 -9.54 32.01
N LEU A 201 8.93 -8.35 31.55
CA LEU A 201 10.34 -8.04 31.19
C LEU A 201 11.27 -8.20 32.40
N ALA A 202 10.84 -7.72 33.57
CA ALA A 202 11.62 -7.85 34.81
C ALA A 202 11.80 -9.33 35.23
N ARG A 203 10.79 -10.18 35.06
CA ARG A 203 10.87 -11.62 35.33
C ARG A 203 11.88 -12.30 34.40
N LEU A 204 11.76 -12.06 33.09
CA LEU A 204 12.70 -12.59 32.08
C LEU A 204 14.13 -12.20 32.40
N THR A 205 14.39 -10.94 32.71
CA THR A 205 15.72 -10.43 33.03
C THR A 205 16.28 -11.07 34.30
N ARG A 206 15.48 -11.18 35.36
CA ARG A 206 15.90 -11.84 36.62
C ARG A 206 16.20 -13.33 36.44
N ALA A 207 15.51 -13.99 35.54
CA ALA A 207 15.73 -15.39 35.21
C ALA A 207 16.93 -15.64 34.28
N GLY A 208 17.57 -14.56 33.79
CA GLY A 208 18.70 -14.65 32.86
C GLY A 208 18.29 -15.01 31.43
N VAL A 209 17.00 -14.88 31.08
CA VAL A 209 16.52 -15.11 29.70
C VAL A 209 17.00 -14.00 28.80
N THR A 210 17.61 -14.35 27.69
CA THR A 210 18.09 -13.39 26.68
C THR A 210 16.92 -12.87 25.85
N VAL A 211 16.58 -11.57 26.03
CA VAL A 211 15.50 -10.93 25.28
C VAL A 211 16.07 -10.29 24.02
N VAL A 212 15.69 -10.80 22.85
CA VAL A 212 16.11 -10.31 21.52
C VAL A 212 15.24 -9.17 21.05
N LEU A 213 13.91 -9.26 21.31
CA LEU A 213 12.93 -8.24 20.95
C LEU A 213 11.88 -8.14 22.04
N PHE A 214 11.59 -6.92 22.46
CA PHE A 214 10.47 -6.59 23.35
C PHE A 214 9.81 -5.31 22.84
N ASN A 215 8.68 -5.46 22.15
CA ASN A 215 8.00 -4.35 21.50
C ASN A 215 6.53 -4.27 21.95
N LEU A 216 6.27 -3.37 22.89
CA LEU A 216 4.92 -3.06 23.33
C LEU A 216 4.33 -1.97 22.43
N ARG A 217 3.29 -2.32 21.70
CA ARG A 217 2.68 -1.46 20.68
C ARG A 217 1.17 -1.36 20.80
N GLU A 218 0.64 -0.33 20.17
CA GLU A 218 -0.78 -0.26 19.84
C GLU A 218 -1.13 -1.34 18.81
N PRO A 219 -2.40 -1.79 18.73
CA PRO A 219 -2.80 -2.73 17.69
C PRO A 219 -2.63 -2.13 16.30
N SER A 220 -2.37 -2.98 15.31
CA SER A 220 -2.45 -2.63 13.91
C SER A 220 -3.92 -2.42 13.50
N LEU A 221 -4.15 -1.70 12.41
CA LEU A 221 -5.50 -1.53 11.87
C LEU A 221 -6.14 -2.88 11.50
N HIS A 222 -5.34 -3.85 11.06
CA HIS A 222 -5.80 -5.21 10.80
C HIS A 222 -6.32 -5.91 12.07
N GLU A 223 -5.58 -5.80 13.19
CA GLU A 223 -6.00 -6.37 14.48
C GLU A 223 -7.29 -5.70 14.99
N ILE A 224 -7.37 -4.37 14.87
CA ILE A 224 -8.58 -3.62 15.20
C ILE A 224 -9.78 -4.07 14.35
N PHE A 225 -9.57 -4.22 13.04
CA PHE A 225 -10.61 -4.66 12.12
C PHE A 225 -11.14 -6.06 12.49
N VAL A 226 -10.24 -7.02 12.73
CA VAL A 226 -10.62 -8.39 13.13
C VAL A 226 -11.38 -8.39 14.43
N GLU A 227 -10.98 -7.59 15.41
CA GLU A 227 -11.67 -7.48 16.72
C GLU A 227 -13.06 -6.85 16.57
N THR A 228 -13.20 -5.82 15.72
CA THR A 228 -14.46 -5.10 15.50
C THR A 228 -15.46 -5.94 14.70
N VAL A 229 -15.03 -6.57 13.62
CA VAL A 229 -15.91 -7.34 12.72
C VAL A 229 -16.10 -8.79 13.21
N GLY A 230 -15.06 -9.38 13.82
CA GLY A 230 -15.12 -10.74 14.37
C GLY A 230 -15.98 -10.86 15.63
N GLY A 231 -16.08 -9.80 16.44
CA GLY A 231 -16.92 -9.76 17.64
C GLY A 231 -18.43 -9.73 17.38
N GLU A 232 -18.86 -9.33 16.18
CA GLU A 232 -20.29 -9.32 15.78
C GLU A 232 -20.79 -10.68 15.27
N SER A 233 -19.90 -11.67 15.09
CA SER A 233 -20.29 -13.00 14.56
C SER A 233 -20.75 -13.97 15.66
N ASP A 234 -20.58 -13.64 16.94
CA ASP A 234 -20.91 -14.48 18.10
C ASP A 234 -22.10 -13.94 18.94
N ALA A 235 -22.87 -12.98 18.42
CA ALA A 235 -24.03 -12.41 19.11
C ALA A 235 -25.37 -12.72 18.42
#